data_237498ad151411c8d2ca69102851d558
#
_entry.id   237498ad151411c8d2ca69102851d558
#
_cell.length_a   1.000
_cell.length_b   1.000
_cell.length_c   1.000
_cell.angle_alpha   90.00
_cell.angle_beta   90.00
_cell.angle_gamma   90.00
#
_symmetry.space_group_name_H-M   'P 1'
#
loop_
_entity.id
_entity.type
_entity.pdbx_description
1 polymer ?
#
loop_
_entity_poly.entity_id
_entity_poly.type
_entity_poly.pdbx_seq_one_letter_code
_entity_poly.pdbx_strand_id
1 'polypeptide(L)'
;TTPKSVAQDINRTDFEQIKNGNGYDHNWVLNTKGDLSQVAAKLTSPISGITLEVYTNEPGIQVYTGNFLDGTVKGKKGITYNQRASVCLETQHYPDSPNKAQWPSVVLEPGQIYNSECVFKFSVEK
;
A
#
# COMPACT_ATOMS: atom_id res chain seq x y z
N THR A 1 -14.76 -5.95 -3.63
CA THR A 1 -13.66 -6.82 -3.11
C THR A 1 -14.06 -7.35 -1.75
N THR A 2 -13.88 -8.65 -1.52
CA THR A 2 -14.11 -9.24 -0.20
C THR A 2 -12.89 -9.01 0.68
N PRO A 3 -13.04 -8.52 1.92
CA PRO A 3 -11.93 -8.36 2.85
C PRO A 3 -11.20 -9.69 3.10
N LYS A 4 -9.87 -9.62 3.20
CA LYS A 4 -9.00 -10.76 3.51
C LYS A 4 -8.08 -10.41 4.66
N SER A 5 -7.74 -11.39 5.49
CA SER A 5 -6.67 -11.24 6.47
C SER A 5 -5.33 -11.00 5.76
N VAL A 6 -4.55 -10.04 6.23
CA VAL A 6 -3.18 -9.81 5.74
C VAL A 6 -2.32 -11.07 5.89
N ALA A 7 -2.55 -11.86 6.93
CA ALA A 7 -1.81 -13.10 7.18
C ALA A 7 -2.15 -14.24 6.19
N GLN A 8 -3.28 -14.17 5.48
CA GLN A 8 -3.80 -15.31 4.72
C GLN A 8 -2.81 -15.86 3.68
N ASP A 9 -2.18 -14.97 2.92
CA ASP A 9 -1.29 -15.37 1.81
C ASP A 9 0.15 -14.85 1.97
N ILE A 10 0.48 -14.24 3.09
CA ILE A 10 1.75 -13.52 3.31
C ILE A 10 3.00 -14.42 3.25
N ASN A 11 2.83 -15.72 3.45
CA ASN A 11 3.91 -16.71 3.43
C ASN A 11 3.88 -17.60 2.19
N ARG A 12 3.12 -17.27 1.15
CA ARG A 12 3.07 -18.07 -0.07
C ARG A 12 4.42 -18.09 -0.77
N THR A 13 4.88 -19.28 -1.14
CA THR A 13 6.15 -19.48 -1.88
C THR A 13 5.92 -19.84 -3.35
N ASP A 14 4.68 -20.17 -3.71
CA ASP A 14 4.22 -20.49 -5.06
C ASP A 14 3.89 -19.23 -5.89
N PHE A 15 3.81 -18.06 -5.24
CA PHE A 15 3.62 -16.77 -5.90
C PHE A 15 4.91 -15.97 -5.82
N GLU A 16 5.53 -15.74 -6.97
CA GLU A 16 6.90 -15.20 -7.09
C GLU A 16 7.08 -13.86 -6.36
N GLN A 17 6.12 -12.93 -6.48
CA GLN A 17 6.23 -11.62 -5.86
C GLN A 17 6.25 -11.71 -4.33
N ILE A 18 5.41 -12.56 -3.73
CA ILE A 18 5.40 -12.77 -2.27
C ILE A 18 6.68 -13.46 -1.83
N LYS A 19 7.16 -14.44 -2.60
CA LYS A 19 8.43 -15.12 -2.32
C LYS A 19 9.60 -14.14 -2.33
N ASN A 20 9.70 -13.30 -3.36
CA ASN A 20 10.81 -12.35 -3.51
C ASN A 20 10.75 -11.22 -2.47
N GLY A 21 9.55 -10.75 -2.13
CA GLY A 21 9.33 -9.73 -1.09
C GLY A 21 9.35 -10.27 0.33
N ASN A 22 9.47 -11.60 0.53
CA ASN A 22 9.32 -12.24 1.84
C ASN A 22 8.02 -11.85 2.56
N GLY A 23 6.96 -11.63 1.78
CA GLY A 23 5.66 -11.12 2.18
C GLY A 23 5.08 -10.18 1.11
N TYR A 24 4.08 -9.38 1.49
CA TYR A 24 3.56 -8.38 0.56
C TYR A 24 4.56 -7.23 0.39
N ASP A 25 4.90 -6.94 -0.85
CA ASP A 25 5.67 -5.78 -1.30
C ASP A 25 5.48 -5.58 -2.80
N HIS A 26 4.25 -5.30 -3.21
CA HIS A 26 3.93 -5.12 -4.62
C HIS A 26 2.77 -4.15 -4.83
N ASN A 27 2.67 -3.65 -6.05
CA ASN A 27 1.64 -2.70 -6.44
C ASN A 27 0.32 -3.41 -6.78
N TRP A 28 -0.76 -2.86 -6.28
CA TRP A 28 -2.13 -3.23 -6.63
C TRP A 28 -2.75 -2.16 -7.52
N VAL A 29 -3.42 -2.61 -8.58
CA VAL A 29 -4.18 -1.71 -9.47
C VAL A 29 -5.49 -1.35 -8.78
N LEU A 30 -5.75 -0.05 -8.64
CA LEU A 30 -6.94 0.44 -7.95
C LEU A 30 -8.16 0.45 -8.86
N ASN A 31 -9.29 -0.02 -8.35
CA ASN A 31 -10.57 -0.02 -9.07
C ASN A 31 -11.22 1.37 -9.15
N THR A 32 -10.80 2.30 -8.28
CA THR A 32 -11.32 3.67 -8.19
C THR A 32 -10.93 4.54 -9.37
N LYS A 33 -9.89 4.17 -10.12
CA LYS A 33 -9.41 4.90 -11.32
C LYS A 33 -9.17 6.39 -11.06
N GLY A 34 -8.67 6.74 -9.87
CA GLY A 34 -8.40 8.13 -9.48
C GLY A 34 -9.59 8.92 -8.94
N ASP A 35 -10.73 8.29 -8.69
CA ASP A 35 -11.89 8.93 -8.09
C ASP A 35 -11.71 9.07 -6.57
N LEU A 36 -11.41 10.29 -6.13
CA LEU A 36 -11.22 10.65 -4.72
C LEU A 36 -12.48 10.52 -3.84
N SER A 37 -13.65 10.34 -4.43
CA SER A 37 -14.89 10.12 -3.67
C SER A 37 -15.06 8.66 -3.24
N GLN A 38 -14.24 7.75 -3.77
CA GLN A 38 -14.30 6.32 -3.51
C GLN A 38 -13.14 5.85 -2.62
N VAL A 39 -13.42 4.91 -1.72
CA VAL A 39 -12.39 4.26 -0.92
C VAL A 39 -11.53 3.38 -1.81
N ALA A 40 -10.25 3.74 -1.95
CA ALA A 40 -9.28 3.00 -2.74
C ALA A 40 -8.76 1.76 -2.01
N ALA A 41 -8.52 1.89 -0.70
CA ALA A 41 -8.11 0.78 0.17
C ALA A 41 -8.67 0.96 1.58
N LYS A 42 -8.94 -0.16 2.25
CA LYS A 42 -9.37 -0.18 3.65
C LYS A 42 -8.56 -1.23 4.43
N LEU A 43 -8.02 -0.82 5.56
CA LEU A 43 -7.32 -1.70 6.50
C LEU A 43 -7.94 -1.57 7.88
N THR A 44 -8.30 -2.70 8.48
CA THR A 44 -8.93 -2.74 9.82
C THR A 44 -8.18 -3.68 10.74
N SER A 45 -7.94 -3.25 11.98
CA SER A 45 -7.44 -4.11 13.05
C SER A 45 -8.62 -4.68 13.84
N PRO A 46 -8.84 -5.99 13.83
CA PRO A 46 -9.94 -6.60 14.58
C PRO A 46 -9.73 -6.53 16.11
N ILE A 47 -8.49 -6.30 16.55
CA ILE A 47 -8.16 -6.22 17.98
C ILE A 47 -8.49 -4.83 18.54
N SER A 48 -8.10 -3.77 17.84
CA SER A 48 -8.28 -2.40 18.31
C SER A 48 -9.54 -1.71 17.74
N GLY A 49 -10.14 -2.27 16.69
CA GLY A 49 -11.21 -1.65 15.92
C GLY A 49 -10.73 -0.48 15.04
N ILE A 50 -9.45 -0.12 15.08
CA ILE A 50 -8.92 0.97 14.26
C ILE A 50 -9.04 0.60 12.78
N THR A 51 -9.65 1.49 12.04
CA THR A 51 -9.83 1.38 10.59
C THR A 51 -9.15 2.56 9.91
N LEU A 52 -8.39 2.26 8.87
CA LEU A 52 -7.80 3.22 7.93
C LEU A 52 -8.46 3.07 6.57
N GLU A 53 -9.05 4.14 6.06
CA GLU A 53 -9.51 4.27 4.69
C GLU A 53 -8.55 5.19 3.91
N VAL A 54 -8.17 4.76 2.72
CA VAL A 54 -7.29 5.51 1.81
C VAL A 54 -8.09 5.97 0.62
N TYR A 55 -7.97 7.26 0.28
CA TYR A 55 -8.53 7.86 -0.93
C TYR A 55 -7.36 8.46 -1.72
N THR A 56 -7.37 8.29 -3.04
CA THR A 56 -6.28 8.80 -3.88
C THR A 56 -6.72 8.98 -5.33
N ASN A 57 -6.08 9.93 -6.01
CA ASN A 57 -6.17 10.07 -7.46
C ASN A 57 -5.08 9.28 -8.21
N GLU A 58 -4.23 8.55 -7.49
CA GLU A 58 -3.23 7.66 -8.09
C GLU A 58 -3.86 6.37 -8.61
N PRO A 59 -3.31 5.75 -9.67
CA PRO A 59 -3.86 4.54 -10.29
C PRO A 59 -3.55 3.25 -9.51
N GLY A 60 -2.58 3.27 -8.61
CA GLY A 60 -2.08 2.11 -7.88
C GLY A 60 -1.75 2.39 -6.43
N ILE A 61 -1.53 1.30 -5.70
CA ILE A 61 -1.11 1.33 -4.31
C ILE A 61 -0.12 0.21 -4.04
N GLN A 62 1.05 0.54 -3.53
CA GLN A 62 2.00 -0.43 -2.98
C GLN A 62 1.54 -0.84 -1.60
N VAL A 63 1.48 -2.14 -1.36
CA VAL A 63 1.22 -2.70 -0.04
C VAL A 63 2.47 -3.40 0.42
N TYR A 64 3.11 -2.87 1.46
CA TYR A 64 4.32 -3.42 2.05
C TYR A 64 4.09 -3.78 3.53
N THR A 65 4.47 -4.97 3.92
CA THR A 65 4.17 -5.52 5.25
C THR A 65 5.36 -5.52 6.20
N GLY A 66 6.37 -4.66 5.97
CA GLY A 66 7.51 -4.55 6.87
C GLY A 66 8.37 -5.82 6.91
N ASN A 67 8.51 -6.51 5.78
CA ASN A 67 9.08 -7.87 5.69
C ASN A 67 10.57 -7.93 6.07
N PHE A 68 11.30 -6.82 5.90
CA PHE A 68 12.74 -6.72 6.13
C PHE A 68 13.09 -6.00 7.44
N LEU A 69 12.11 -5.67 8.26
CA LEU A 69 12.35 -5.24 9.63
C LEU A 69 12.86 -6.43 10.45
N ASP A 70 13.95 -6.26 11.17
CA ASP A 70 14.67 -7.35 11.85
C ASP A 70 14.87 -7.14 13.36
N GLY A 71 14.28 -6.09 13.91
CA GLY A 71 14.42 -5.74 15.33
C GLY A 71 15.66 -4.91 15.67
N THR A 72 16.47 -4.54 14.68
CA THR A 72 17.64 -3.66 14.90
C THR A 72 17.26 -2.18 15.01
N VAL A 73 16.15 -1.79 14.38
CA VAL A 73 15.67 -0.41 14.40
C VAL A 73 14.76 -0.16 15.59
N LYS A 74 15.07 0.90 16.35
CA LYS A 74 14.22 1.42 17.43
C LYS A 74 13.58 2.74 17.00
N GLY A 75 12.25 2.76 17.05
CA GLY A 75 11.48 3.95 16.75
C GLY A 75 11.22 4.84 17.95
N LYS A 76 10.23 5.71 17.84
CA LYS A 76 9.77 6.58 18.91
C LYS A 76 9.44 5.76 20.18
N LYS A 77 9.73 6.33 21.35
CA LYS A 77 9.52 5.69 22.67
C LYS A 77 10.29 4.37 22.87
N GLY A 78 11.35 4.13 22.09
CA GLY A 78 12.18 2.92 22.20
C GLY A 78 11.51 1.64 21.70
N ILE A 79 10.42 1.74 20.95
CA ILE A 79 9.73 0.57 20.37
C ILE A 79 10.62 -0.07 19.29
N THR A 80 10.91 -1.35 19.46
CA THR A 80 11.66 -2.14 18.47
C THR A 80 10.75 -2.55 17.31
N TYR A 81 11.23 -2.33 16.08
CA TYR A 81 10.49 -2.72 14.88
C TYR A 81 10.94 -4.11 14.43
N ASN A 82 10.12 -5.10 14.74
CA ASN A 82 10.31 -6.49 14.32
C ASN A 82 9.71 -6.74 12.94
N GLN A 83 10.06 -7.87 12.32
CA GLN A 83 9.46 -8.28 11.06
C GLN A 83 7.94 -8.21 11.11
N ARG A 84 7.35 -7.58 10.10
CA ARG A 84 5.88 -7.43 9.96
C ARG A 84 5.21 -6.61 11.07
N ALA A 85 5.96 -5.73 11.70
CA ALA A 85 5.42 -4.82 12.72
C ALA A 85 4.66 -3.61 12.11
N SER A 86 4.61 -3.50 10.80
CA SER A 86 3.94 -2.39 10.09
C SER A 86 3.31 -2.84 8.79
N VAL A 87 2.34 -2.06 8.33
CA VAL A 87 1.79 -2.11 6.97
C VAL A 87 1.89 -0.72 6.37
N CYS A 88 2.54 -0.61 5.20
CA CYS A 88 2.60 0.61 4.41
C CYS A 88 1.58 0.54 3.27
N LEU A 89 0.86 1.63 3.05
CA LEU A 89 -0.10 1.82 1.96
C LEU A 89 0.34 3.05 1.17
N GLU A 90 1.03 2.83 0.04
CA GLU A 90 1.76 3.86 -0.70
C GLU A 90 1.08 4.09 -2.05
N THR A 91 0.32 5.17 -2.16
CA THR A 91 -0.39 5.50 -3.41
C THR A 91 0.59 6.00 -4.45
N GLN A 92 0.49 5.47 -5.68
CA GLN A 92 1.51 5.69 -6.71
C GLN A 92 1.03 5.34 -8.11
N HIS A 93 1.79 5.79 -9.12
CA HIS A 93 1.80 5.17 -10.43
C HIS A 93 2.50 3.80 -10.35
N TYR A 94 2.25 2.94 -11.36
CA TYR A 94 2.80 1.58 -11.33
C TYR A 94 4.33 1.59 -11.48
N PRO A 95 5.07 0.78 -10.69
CA PRO A 95 6.50 0.57 -10.91
C PRO A 95 6.79 0.13 -12.36
N ASP A 96 7.93 0.56 -12.90
CA ASP A 96 8.34 0.30 -14.30
C ASP A 96 7.48 1.01 -15.38
N SER A 97 6.62 1.96 -15.00
CA SER A 97 5.78 2.71 -15.96
C SER A 97 6.54 3.35 -17.13
N PRO A 98 7.78 3.86 -16.99
CA PRO A 98 8.53 4.40 -18.13
C PRO A 98 8.76 3.39 -19.26
N ASN A 99 8.81 2.11 -18.95
CA ASN A 99 9.03 1.01 -19.91
C ASN A 99 7.72 0.35 -20.38
N LYS A 100 6.57 0.86 -19.98
CA LYS A 100 5.25 0.27 -20.24
C LYS A 100 4.29 1.29 -20.86
N ALA A 101 4.41 1.50 -22.15
CA ALA A 101 3.63 2.51 -22.87
C ALA A 101 2.10 2.34 -22.77
N GLN A 102 1.62 1.15 -22.41
CA GLN A 102 0.19 0.84 -22.22
C GLN A 102 -0.33 1.21 -20.82
N TRP A 103 0.56 1.60 -19.89
CA TRP A 103 0.18 2.02 -18.54
C TRP A 103 0.02 3.54 -18.45
N PRO A 104 -0.60 4.07 -17.38
CA PRO A 104 -0.64 5.51 -17.15
C PRO A 104 0.77 6.10 -17.20
N SER A 105 0.96 7.16 -18.00
CA SER A 105 2.26 7.79 -18.18
C SER A 105 2.74 8.46 -16.90
N VAL A 106 4.04 8.35 -16.62
CA VAL A 106 4.73 9.07 -15.57
C VAL A 106 5.59 10.22 -16.10
N VAL A 107 5.50 10.48 -17.42
CA VAL A 107 6.24 11.58 -18.05
C VAL A 107 5.55 12.89 -17.74
N LEU A 108 6.29 13.84 -17.20
CA LEU A 108 5.87 15.22 -16.98
C LEU A 108 6.58 16.11 -18.01
N GLU A 109 5.82 16.67 -18.93
CA GLU A 109 6.34 17.56 -19.94
C GLU A 109 6.57 18.99 -19.40
N PRO A 110 7.48 19.76 -19.99
CA PRO A 110 7.67 21.16 -19.61
C PRO A 110 6.36 21.96 -19.66
N GLY A 111 6.05 22.66 -18.57
CA GLY A 111 4.81 23.42 -18.42
C GLY A 111 3.61 22.66 -17.87
N GLN A 112 3.71 21.34 -17.71
CA GLN A 112 2.70 20.56 -17.01
C GLN A 112 2.89 20.63 -15.49
N ILE A 113 1.80 20.40 -14.76
CA ILE A 113 1.80 20.32 -13.28
C ILE A 113 1.44 18.89 -12.87
N TYR A 114 2.31 18.27 -12.08
CA TYR A 114 1.98 17.02 -11.37
C TYR A 114 1.13 17.35 -10.15
N ASN A 115 -0.02 16.71 -10.03
CA ASN A 115 -0.93 16.85 -8.89
C ASN A 115 -1.31 15.47 -8.39
N SER A 116 -0.90 15.14 -7.16
CA SER A 116 -1.23 13.90 -6.49
C SER A 116 -1.87 14.19 -5.15
N GLU A 117 -2.91 13.46 -4.82
CA GLU A 117 -3.63 13.57 -3.56
C GLU A 117 -3.81 12.19 -2.93
N CYS A 118 -3.47 12.10 -1.64
CA CYS A 118 -3.68 10.92 -0.82
C CYS A 118 -4.27 11.35 0.52
N VAL A 119 -5.44 10.82 0.86
CA VAL A 119 -6.11 11.08 2.13
C VAL A 119 -6.17 9.79 2.95
N PHE A 120 -5.65 9.84 4.18
CA PHE A 120 -5.79 8.81 5.19
C PHE A 120 -6.85 9.20 6.20
N LYS A 121 -7.97 8.47 6.21
CA LYS A 121 -9.07 8.69 7.13
C LYS A 121 -9.10 7.57 8.16
N PHE A 122 -8.95 7.95 9.43
CA PHE A 122 -8.99 7.02 10.54
C PHE A 122 -10.35 7.04 11.23
N SER A 123 -10.81 5.86 11.64
CA SER A 123 -12.01 5.67 12.47
C SER A 123 -11.81 4.49 13.41
N VAL A 124 -12.75 4.32 14.35
CA VAL A 124 -12.80 3.14 15.23
C VAL A 124 -14.17 2.51 15.06
N GLU A 125 -14.18 1.27 14.58
CA GLU A 125 -15.40 0.44 14.56
C GLU A 125 -15.54 -0.20 15.96
N LYS A 126 -16.67 0.06 16.60
CA LYS A 126 -17.00 -0.51 17.92
C LYS A 126 -17.71 -1.84 17.78
#